data_11fcf760988f9cf978f7d3fbb37315fe
#
_entry.id   11fcf760988f9cf978f7d3fbb37315fe
#
_cell.length_a   1.000
_cell.length_b   1.000
_cell.length_c   1.000
_cell.angle_alpha   90.00
_cell.angle_beta   90.00
_cell.angle_gamma   90.00
#
_symmetry.space_group_name_H-M   'P 1'
#
loop_
_entity.id
_entity.type
_entity.pdbx_description
1 polymer ?
#
loop_
_entity_poly.entity_id
_entity_poly.type
_entity_poly.pdbx_seq_one_letter_code
_entity_poly.pdbx_strand_id
1 'polypeptide(L)'
;ASAKSHLDGQKSKYYEEIKAGSKLTGEQSKAVEFFNRYNKESEETQKIAEHQKSTFQKKTAQVFSNDFKGFDYQVGEKKFRFNVKDSAKVKDTQSDINNFVKTFLNDKNEMSDAKGYHKSLFTAMNPDAVANHFYEQGKADAIKDSVAKSKNIKMDPRQNHNNVIESGGLKVRAVAGDNSSRLRVK
;
A
#
# COMPACT_ATOMS: atom_id res chain seq x y z
N ALA A 1 -5.28 28.87 17.44
CA ALA A 1 -6.07 29.69 16.50
C ALA A 1 -6.37 31.09 17.10
N SER A 2 -6.76 31.20 18.37
CA SER A 2 -7.16 32.44 19.04
C SER A 2 -6.06 33.52 19.10
N ALA A 3 -4.83 33.16 19.46
CA ALA A 3 -3.73 34.13 19.60
C ALA A 3 -3.33 34.77 18.27
N LYS A 4 -3.32 34.02 17.18
CA LYS A 4 -3.01 34.52 15.85
C LYS A 4 -4.09 35.49 15.34
N SER A 5 -5.36 35.14 15.53
CA SER A 5 -6.49 35.99 15.17
C SER A 5 -6.52 37.30 15.98
N HIS A 6 -6.17 37.24 17.27
CA HIS A 6 -6.05 38.42 18.11
C HIS A 6 -4.91 39.36 17.67
N LEU A 7 -3.76 38.78 17.36
CA LEU A 7 -2.60 39.50 16.85
C LEU A 7 -2.88 40.20 15.50
N ASP A 8 -3.57 39.49 14.61
CA ASP A 8 -3.95 40.03 13.30
C ASP A 8 -5.01 41.15 13.45
N GLY A 9 -5.93 41.03 14.40
CA GLY A 9 -6.89 42.08 14.75
C GLY A 9 -6.25 43.31 15.35
N GLN A 10 -5.25 43.17 16.23
CA GLN A 10 -4.49 44.31 16.78
C GLN A 10 -3.60 44.99 15.70
N LYS A 11 -2.97 44.19 14.84
CA LYS A 11 -2.18 44.73 13.71
C LYS A 11 -3.04 45.58 12.78
N SER A 12 -4.26 45.11 12.46
CA SER A 12 -5.17 45.88 11.58
C SER A 12 -5.60 47.20 12.22
N LYS A 13 -5.91 47.21 13.52
CA LYS A 13 -6.25 48.44 14.25
C LYS A 13 -5.07 49.40 14.28
N TYR A 14 -3.89 48.95 14.61
CA TYR A 14 -2.68 49.77 14.65
C TYR A 14 -2.32 50.33 13.26
N TYR A 15 -2.55 49.56 12.21
CA TYR A 15 -2.36 49.97 10.83
C TYR A 15 -3.33 51.09 10.42
N GLU A 16 -4.61 51.01 10.81
CA GLU A 16 -5.61 52.05 10.53
C GLU A 16 -5.32 53.33 11.32
N GLU A 17 -4.87 53.22 12.58
CA GLU A 17 -4.46 54.36 13.40
C GLU A 17 -3.23 55.06 12.79
N ILE A 18 -2.23 54.37 12.32
CA ILE A 18 -1.04 54.92 11.68
C ILE A 18 -1.42 55.56 10.34
N LYS A 19 -2.33 54.97 9.58
CA LYS A 19 -2.80 55.50 8.29
C LYS A 19 -3.64 56.76 8.43
N ALA A 20 -4.36 56.92 9.55
CA ALA A 20 -5.18 58.07 9.85
C ALA A 20 -4.36 59.27 10.41
N GLY A 21 -3.21 59.03 11.01
CA GLY A 21 -2.31 60.05 11.56
C GLY A 21 -1.31 60.58 10.50
N SER A 22 -1.53 61.74 10.00
CA SER A 22 -0.99 62.34 8.80
C SER A 22 0.48 62.70 8.82
N LYS A 23 1.43 61.94 9.01
CA LYS A 23 2.84 61.99 8.51
C LYS A 23 3.62 60.85 9.15
N LEU A 24 3.66 59.73 8.46
CA LEU A 24 4.52 58.62 8.81
C LEU A 24 5.98 59.08 8.87
N THR A 25 6.66 58.76 9.96
CA THR A 25 8.12 58.84 9.99
C THR A 25 8.72 57.85 9.01
N GLY A 26 9.97 58.07 8.57
CA GLY A 26 10.63 57.15 7.63
C GLY A 26 10.69 55.70 8.10
N GLU A 27 10.74 55.44 9.42
CA GLU A 27 10.73 54.11 10.01
C GLU A 27 9.32 53.47 9.97
N GLN A 28 8.29 54.27 10.23
CA GLN A 28 6.89 53.82 10.16
C GLN A 28 6.49 53.48 8.72
N SER A 29 6.98 54.28 7.74
CA SER A 29 6.76 53.99 6.30
C SER A 29 7.37 52.63 5.90
N LYS A 30 8.60 52.35 6.31
CA LYS A 30 9.26 51.05 6.07
C LYS A 30 8.52 49.91 6.73
N ALA A 31 8.02 50.08 7.97
CA ALA A 31 7.22 49.06 8.66
C ALA A 31 5.91 48.79 7.89
N VAL A 32 5.22 49.81 7.42
CA VAL A 32 4.00 49.67 6.62
C VAL A 32 4.26 48.93 5.29
N GLU A 33 5.35 49.28 4.59
CA GLU A 33 5.74 48.59 3.37
C GLU A 33 6.07 47.10 3.63
N PHE A 34 6.77 46.81 4.73
CA PHE A 34 7.06 45.45 5.14
C PHE A 34 5.79 44.66 5.40
N PHE A 35 4.84 45.20 6.19
CA PHE A 35 3.56 44.56 6.45
C PHE A 35 2.71 44.35 5.20
N ASN A 36 2.68 45.33 4.30
CA ASN A 36 1.96 45.21 3.04
C ASN A 36 2.54 44.06 2.18
N ARG A 37 3.87 43.99 2.08
CA ARG A 37 4.55 42.89 1.39
C ARG A 37 4.29 41.56 2.05
N TYR A 38 4.44 41.47 3.37
CA TYR A 38 4.17 40.24 4.13
C TYR A 38 2.72 39.76 3.95
N ASN A 39 1.76 40.64 4.06
CA ASN A 39 0.35 40.29 3.86
C ASN A 39 0.10 39.81 2.43
N LYS A 40 0.64 40.49 1.44
CA LYS A 40 0.54 40.10 0.03
C LYS A 40 1.16 38.70 -0.21
N GLU A 41 2.37 38.45 0.29
CA GLU A 41 3.04 37.17 0.20
C GLU A 41 2.25 36.06 0.93
N SER A 42 1.67 36.38 2.08
CA SER A 42 0.81 35.44 2.84
C SER A 42 -0.47 35.09 2.07
N GLU A 43 -1.14 36.08 1.49
CA GLU A 43 -2.33 35.87 0.65
C GLU A 43 -2.01 35.04 -0.61
N GLU A 44 -0.90 35.37 -1.28
CA GLU A 44 -0.45 34.62 -2.44
C GLU A 44 -0.12 33.16 -2.09
N THR A 45 0.57 32.96 -0.97
CA THR A 45 0.89 31.61 -0.46
C THR A 45 -0.38 30.82 -0.14
N GLN A 46 -1.38 31.45 0.50
CA GLN A 46 -2.67 30.81 0.78
C GLN A 46 -3.41 30.42 -0.51
N LYS A 47 -3.48 31.34 -1.49
CA LYS A 47 -4.11 31.05 -2.79
C LYS A 47 -3.42 29.90 -3.52
N ILE A 48 -2.09 29.87 -3.50
CA ILE A 48 -1.30 28.78 -4.09
C ILE A 48 -1.61 27.45 -3.37
N ALA A 49 -1.63 27.43 -2.03
CA ALA A 49 -1.93 26.25 -1.24
C ALA A 49 -3.36 25.74 -1.50
N GLU A 50 -4.34 26.63 -1.56
CA GLU A 50 -5.73 26.27 -1.89
C GLU A 50 -5.85 25.71 -3.31
N HIS A 51 -5.19 26.33 -4.28
CA HIS A 51 -5.17 25.85 -5.66
C HIS A 51 -4.50 24.46 -5.76
N GLN A 52 -3.36 24.27 -5.09
CA GLN A 52 -2.67 22.98 -5.04
C GLN A 52 -3.53 21.91 -4.40
N LYS A 53 -4.19 22.20 -3.27
CA LYS A 53 -5.12 21.30 -2.59
C LYS A 53 -6.29 20.92 -3.49
N SER A 54 -6.92 21.89 -4.12
CA SER A 54 -8.03 21.66 -5.06
C SER A 54 -7.60 20.78 -6.25
N THR A 55 -6.43 21.06 -6.82
CA THR A 55 -5.87 20.29 -7.93
C THR A 55 -5.56 18.87 -7.51
N PHE A 56 -4.96 18.68 -6.33
CA PHE A 56 -4.69 17.36 -5.77
C PHE A 56 -5.98 16.56 -5.56
N GLN A 57 -6.99 17.18 -4.96
CA GLN A 57 -8.29 16.51 -4.74
C GLN A 57 -8.97 16.12 -6.05
N LYS A 58 -8.93 16.97 -7.08
CA LYS A 58 -9.47 16.65 -8.41
C LYS A 58 -8.74 15.47 -9.04
N LYS A 59 -7.41 15.46 -9.01
CA LYS A 59 -6.60 14.35 -9.53
C LYS A 59 -6.83 13.05 -8.75
N THR A 60 -6.93 13.14 -7.43
CA THR A 60 -7.27 12.00 -6.57
C THR A 60 -8.64 11.44 -6.94
N ALA A 61 -9.64 12.29 -7.16
CA ALA A 61 -10.98 11.85 -7.57
C ALA A 61 -10.98 11.17 -8.96
N GLN A 62 -10.10 11.58 -9.88
CA GLN A 62 -9.94 10.93 -11.18
C GLN A 62 -9.34 9.53 -11.06
N VAL A 63 -8.33 9.35 -10.19
CA VAL A 63 -7.73 8.04 -9.93
C VAL A 63 -8.76 7.08 -9.32
N PHE A 64 -9.51 7.52 -8.31
CA PHE A 64 -10.55 6.74 -7.65
C PHE A 64 -11.92 6.92 -8.32
N SER A 65 -11.96 6.84 -9.65
CA SER A 65 -13.21 6.83 -10.43
C SER A 65 -13.99 5.53 -10.20
N ASN A 66 -15.21 5.45 -10.77
CA ASN A 66 -16.04 4.24 -10.67
C ASN A 66 -15.39 2.99 -11.29
N ASP A 67 -14.44 3.18 -12.20
CA ASP A 67 -13.70 2.09 -12.85
C ASP A 67 -12.48 1.62 -12.06
N PHE A 68 -12.16 2.29 -10.96
CA PHE A 68 -11.02 1.93 -10.12
C PHE A 68 -11.28 0.59 -9.40
N LYS A 69 -10.50 -0.43 -9.76
CA LYS A 69 -10.57 -1.78 -9.16
C LYS A 69 -9.41 -2.08 -8.21
N GLY A 70 -8.36 -1.28 -8.26
CA GLY A 70 -7.16 -1.49 -7.44
C GLY A 70 -5.90 -0.93 -8.06
N PHE A 71 -4.78 -1.24 -7.46
CA PHE A 71 -3.46 -0.78 -7.88
C PHE A 71 -2.74 -1.85 -8.68
N ASP A 72 -2.16 -1.49 -9.82
CA ASP A 72 -1.38 -2.37 -10.67
C ASP A 72 0.11 -2.29 -10.29
N TYR A 73 0.75 -3.46 -10.18
CA TYR A 73 2.18 -3.62 -9.91
C TYR A 73 2.85 -4.30 -11.08
N GLN A 74 3.99 -3.80 -11.52
CA GLN A 74 4.80 -4.39 -12.59
C GLN A 74 5.82 -5.36 -11.99
N VAL A 75 5.76 -6.63 -12.41
CA VAL A 75 6.69 -7.68 -11.98
C VAL A 75 7.27 -8.35 -13.23
N GLY A 76 8.45 -7.92 -13.66
CA GLY A 76 9.01 -8.30 -14.95
C GLY A 76 8.08 -7.90 -16.10
N GLU A 77 7.68 -8.86 -16.92
CA GLU A 77 6.73 -8.64 -18.04
C GLU A 77 5.26 -8.77 -17.64
N LYS A 78 4.96 -9.13 -16.37
CA LYS A 78 3.62 -9.36 -15.88
C LYS A 78 3.11 -8.18 -15.07
N LYS A 79 1.79 -7.94 -15.17
CA LYS A 79 1.08 -6.97 -14.34
C LYS A 79 0.18 -7.72 -13.35
N PHE A 80 0.32 -7.38 -12.08
CA PHE A 80 -0.52 -7.91 -11.01
C PHE A 80 -1.35 -6.78 -10.41
N ARG A 81 -2.66 -7.01 -10.25
CA ARG A 81 -3.55 -6.05 -9.63
C ARG A 81 -3.83 -6.42 -8.19
N PHE A 82 -3.54 -5.49 -7.29
CA PHE A 82 -4.03 -5.56 -5.92
C PHE A 82 -5.44 -4.97 -5.86
N ASN A 83 -6.44 -5.82 -5.73
CA ASN A 83 -7.83 -5.39 -5.69
C ASN A 83 -8.16 -4.68 -4.39
N VAL A 84 -8.70 -3.47 -4.47
CA VAL A 84 -9.15 -2.67 -3.32
C VAL A 84 -10.65 -2.88 -3.13
N LYS A 85 -11.04 -3.38 -1.95
CA LYS A 85 -12.47 -3.66 -1.64
C LYS A 85 -13.27 -2.40 -1.38
N ASP A 86 -12.68 -1.40 -0.71
CA ASP A 86 -13.32 -0.14 -0.34
C ASP A 86 -12.48 1.03 -0.88
N SER A 87 -12.74 1.39 -2.12
CA SER A 87 -12.05 2.48 -2.80
C SER A 87 -12.39 3.85 -2.19
N ALA A 88 -13.60 4.02 -1.65
CA ALA A 88 -14.04 5.26 -1.04
C ALA A 88 -13.24 5.56 0.24
N LYS A 89 -13.08 4.57 1.12
CA LYS A 89 -12.29 4.69 2.33
C LYS A 89 -10.82 4.95 2.03
N VAL A 90 -10.26 4.26 1.02
CA VAL A 90 -8.86 4.48 0.62
C VAL A 90 -8.67 5.88 0.07
N LYS A 91 -9.58 6.36 -0.80
CA LYS A 91 -9.59 7.73 -1.31
C LYS A 91 -9.59 8.76 -0.19
N ASP A 92 -10.51 8.61 0.78
CA ASP A 92 -10.66 9.53 1.90
C ASP A 92 -9.37 9.57 2.74
N THR A 93 -8.86 8.41 3.12
CA THR A 93 -7.62 8.29 3.90
C THR A 93 -6.40 8.90 3.17
N GLN A 94 -6.30 8.69 1.85
CA GLN A 94 -5.17 9.17 1.04
C GLN A 94 -5.33 10.60 0.52
N SER A 95 -6.48 11.23 0.76
CA SER A 95 -6.72 12.63 0.38
C SER A 95 -5.94 13.63 1.23
N ASP A 96 -5.39 13.21 2.37
CA ASP A 96 -4.50 14.00 3.22
C ASP A 96 -3.27 13.18 3.62
N ILE A 97 -2.10 13.64 3.20
CA ILE A 97 -0.82 13.01 3.53
C ILE A 97 -0.56 12.94 5.03
N ASN A 98 -1.12 13.86 5.81
CA ASN A 98 -1.00 13.84 7.25
C ASN A 98 -1.62 12.57 7.89
N ASN A 99 -2.63 11.98 7.26
CA ASN A 99 -3.21 10.72 7.73
C ASN A 99 -2.18 9.58 7.70
N PHE A 100 -1.29 9.56 6.70
CA PHE A 100 -0.18 8.62 6.65
C PHE A 100 0.83 8.88 7.77
N VAL A 101 1.26 10.12 7.94
CA VAL A 101 2.26 10.50 8.95
C VAL A 101 1.75 10.23 10.37
N LYS A 102 0.50 10.59 10.66
CA LYS A 102 -0.15 10.37 11.98
C LYS A 102 -0.14 8.91 12.42
N THR A 103 -0.15 7.95 11.49
CA THR A 103 -0.12 6.52 11.81
C THR A 103 1.14 6.12 12.60
N PHE A 104 2.22 6.89 12.47
CA PHE A 104 3.52 6.62 13.11
C PHE A 104 3.85 7.56 14.27
N LEU A 105 2.90 8.45 14.62
CA LEU A 105 3.06 9.39 15.72
C LEU A 105 2.27 8.94 16.95
N ASN A 106 2.75 9.33 18.14
CA ASN A 106 2.01 9.19 19.39
C ASN A 106 1.06 10.39 19.62
N ASP A 107 0.32 10.37 20.73
CA ASP A 107 -0.61 11.44 21.11
C ASP A 107 0.07 12.81 21.31
N LYS A 108 1.38 12.82 21.50
CA LYS A 108 2.20 14.05 21.61
C LYS A 108 2.75 14.54 20.27
N ASN A 109 2.37 13.90 19.15
CA ASN A 109 2.90 14.11 17.80
C ASN A 109 4.42 13.83 17.67
N GLU A 110 4.96 12.94 18.50
CA GLU A 110 6.32 12.47 18.41
C GLU A 110 6.38 11.13 17.66
N MET A 111 7.48 10.87 16.93
CA MET A 111 7.68 9.63 16.20
C MET A 111 7.74 8.43 17.16
N SER A 112 6.72 7.56 17.11
CA SER A 112 6.63 6.35 17.94
C SER A 112 7.08 5.08 17.20
N ASP A 113 6.86 5.03 15.89
CA ASP A 113 7.27 3.89 15.04
C ASP A 113 8.10 4.35 13.83
N ALA A 114 9.34 4.70 14.08
CA ALA A 114 10.28 5.09 13.04
C ALA A 114 10.54 3.95 12.03
N LYS A 115 10.60 2.70 12.50
CA LYS A 115 10.84 1.53 11.63
C LYS A 115 9.68 1.29 10.68
N GLY A 116 8.44 1.37 11.18
CA GLY A 116 7.23 1.26 10.37
C GLY A 116 7.14 2.39 9.35
N TYR A 117 7.44 3.62 9.76
CA TYR A 117 7.48 4.77 8.87
C TYR A 117 8.44 4.56 7.69
N HIS A 118 9.71 4.26 7.96
CA HIS A 118 10.72 4.07 6.92
C HIS A 118 10.41 2.86 6.02
N LYS A 119 9.89 1.75 6.59
CA LYS A 119 9.46 0.60 5.81
C LYS A 119 8.32 0.97 4.85
N SER A 120 7.31 1.66 5.34
CA SER A 120 6.16 2.06 4.55
C SER A 120 6.54 3.05 3.45
N LEU A 121 7.40 4.03 3.79
CA LEU A 121 7.91 5.01 2.84
C LEU A 121 8.76 4.34 1.74
N PHE A 122 9.66 3.42 2.11
CA PHE A 122 10.43 2.65 1.15
C PHE A 122 9.54 1.86 0.18
N THR A 123 8.51 1.20 0.72
CA THR A 123 7.54 0.43 -0.08
C THR A 123 6.77 1.35 -1.05
N ALA A 124 6.37 2.53 -0.58
CA ALA A 124 5.68 3.52 -1.42
C ALA A 124 6.55 4.10 -2.54
N MET A 125 7.85 4.25 -2.28
CA MET A 125 8.81 4.76 -3.27
C MET A 125 9.31 3.69 -4.25
N ASN A 126 9.17 2.39 -3.90
CA ASN A 126 9.68 1.27 -4.69
C ASN A 126 8.65 0.14 -4.81
N PRO A 127 7.41 0.43 -5.26
CA PRO A 127 6.32 -0.55 -5.21
C PRO A 127 6.58 -1.78 -6.07
N ASP A 128 7.09 -1.60 -7.29
CA ASP A 128 7.35 -2.69 -8.22
C ASP A 128 8.55 -3.55 -7.80
N ALA A 129 9.60 -2.94 -7.23
CA ALA A 129 10.74 -3.68 -6.71
C ALA A 129 10.35 -4.57 -5.53
N VAL A 130 9.51 -4.07 -4.62
CA VAL A 130 8.99 -4.84 -3.49
C VAL A 130 8.07 -5.97 -3.97
N ALA A 131 7.19 -5.69 -4.93
CA ALA A 131 6.32 -6.71 -5.52
C ALA A 131 7.12 -7.81 -6.22
N ASN A 132 8.15 -7.44 -6.99
CA ASN A 132 9.04 -8.39 -7.67
C ASN A 132 9.80 -9.27 -6.67
N HIS A 133 10.33 -8.70 -5.59
CA HIS A 133 11.03 -9.45 -4.55
C HIS A 133 10.12 -10.53 -3.93
N PHE A 134 8.92 -10.18 -3.53
CA PHE A 134 7.98 -11.15 -2.94
C PHE A 134 7.47 -12.17 -3.95
N TYR A 135 7.33 -11.80 -5.21
CA TYR A 135 6.98 -12.75 -6.27
C TYR A 135 8.07 -13.82 -6.46
N GLU A 136 9.34 -13.41 -6.58
CA GLU A 136 10.45 -14.35 -6.72
C GLU A 136 10.64 -15.21 -5.47
N GLN A 137 10.46 -14.65 -4.28
CA GLN A 137 10.49 -15.42 -3.03
C GLN A 137 9.37 -16.48 -3.01
N GLY A 138 8.14 -16.09 -3.33
CA GLY A 138 7.01 -17.02 -3.38
C GLY A 138 7.20 -18.14 -4.42
N LYS A 139 7.80 -17.81 -5.56
CA LYS A 139 8.16 -18.80 -6.60
C LYS A 139 9.22 -19.78 -6.11
N ALA A 140 10.26 -19.31 -5.43
CA ALA A 140 11.30 -20.14 -4.84
C ALA A 140 10.73 -21.07 -3.77
N ASP A 141 9.87 -20.57 -2.90
CA ASP A 141 9.21 -21.35 -1.85
C ASP A 141 8.26 -22.41 -2.44
N ALA A 142 7.50 -22.07 -3.49
CA ALA A 142 6.63 -23.04 -4.18
C ALA A 142 7.44 -24.18 -4.83
N ILE A 143 8.58 -23.88 -5.42
CA ILE A 143 9.48 -24.90 -5.98
C ILE A 143 10.03 -25.81 -4.88
N LYS A 144 10.49 -25.20 -3.77
CA LYS A 144 11.01 -25.94 -2.61
C LYS A 144 9.96 -26.89 -2.03
N ASP A 145 8.73 -26.42 -1.85
CA ASP A 145 7.61 -27.22 -1.35
C ASP A 145 7.25 -28.36 -2.33
N SER A 146 7.24 -28.09 -3.62
CA SER A 146 7.00 -29.11 -4.65
C SER A 146 8.06 -30.20 -4.62
N VAL A 147 9.34 -29.83 -4.51
CA VAL A 147 10.45 -30.79 -4.39
C VAL A 147 10.34 -31.59 -3.09
N ALA A 148 10.01 -30.96 -1.95
CA ALA A 148 9.82 -31.64 -0.69
C ALA A 148 8.67 -32.66 -0.76
N LYS A 149 7.53 -32.29 -1.35
CA LYS A 149 6.38 -33.18 -1.58
C LYS A 149 6.75 -34.34 -2.49
N SER A 150 7.53 -34.10 -3.55
CA SER A 150 7.99 -35.15 -4.48
C SER A 150 8.94 -36.15 -3.79
N LYS A 151 9.80 -35.66 -2.89
CA LYS A 151 10.70 -36.53 -2.10
C LYS A 151 9.98 -37.36 -1.01
N ASN A 152 8.85 -36.83 -0.51
CA ASN A 152 8.04 -37.49 0.53
C ASN A 152 6.93 -38.39 -0.05
N ILE A 153 7.00 -38.76 -1.33
CA ILE A 153 6.13 -39.81 -1.84
C ILE A 153 6.49 -41.08 -1.07
N LYS A 154 5.59 -41.57 -0.21
CA LYS A 154 5.68 -42.85 0.43
C LYS A 154 5.73 -43.89 -0.68
N MET A 155 6.90 -44.43 -0.93
CA MET A 155 7.07 -45.62 -1.70
C MET A 155 6.72 -46.85 -0.77
N ASP A 156 5.50 -46.89 -0.28
CA ASP A 156 5.00 -48.13 0.27
C ASP A 156 5.09 -49.17 -0.84
N PRO A 157 5.80 -50.30 -0.64
CA PRO A 157 5.84 -51.33 -1.65
C PRO A 157 4.41 -51.68 -2.00
N ARG A 158 4.09 -51.64 -3.31
CA ARG A 158 2.76 -52.04 -3.78
C ARG A 158 2.38 -53.29 -3.02
N GLN A 159 1.34 -53.19 -2.16
CA GLN A 159 0.79 -54.37 -1.55
C GLN A 159 0.51 -55.35 -2.71
N ASN A 160 1.18 -56.50 -2.69
CA ASN A 160 0.85 -57.56 -3.62
C ASN A 160 -0.64 -57.83 -3.41
N HIS A 161 -1.47 -57.35 -4.30
CA HIS A 161 -2.82 -57.81 -4.39
C HIS A 161 -2.69 -59.32 -4.65
N ASN A 162 -2.90 -60.08 -3.60
CA ASN A 162 -3.16 -61.48 -3.78
C ASN A 162 -4.47 -61.53 -4.56
N ASN A 163 -4.38 -61.45 -5.88
CA ASN A 163 -5.52 -61.60 -6.78
C ASN A 163 -5.92 -63.08 -6.75
N VAL A 164 -6.54 -63.47 -5.65
CA VAL A 164 -7.28 -64.71 -5.56
C VAL A 164 -8.72 -64.37 -5.85
N ILE A 165 -9.18 -64.67 -7.05
CA ILE A 165 -10.57 -64.50 -7.45
C ILE A 165 -11.27 -65.80 -7.09
N GLU A 166 -12.19 -65.77 -6.11
CA GLU A 166 -13.13 -66.84 -5.82
C GLU A 166 -14.34 -66.70 -6.70
N SER A 167 -14.53 -67.62 -7.63
CA SER A 167 -15.74 -67.72 -8.43
C SER A 167 -16.18 -69.22 -8.48
N GLY A 168 -17.40 -69.51 -8.01
CA GLY A 168 -17.99 -70.86 -8.08
C GLY A 168 -17.23 -71.87 -7.30
N GLY A 169 -16.58 -71.54 -6.15
CA GLY A 169 -15.88 -72.47 -5.31
C GLY A 169 -14.42 -72.80 -5.71
N LEU A 170 -13.96 -72.10 -6.79
CA LEU A 170 -12.59 -72.25 -7.30
C LEU A 170 -11.77 -71.02 -6.93
N LYS A 171 -10.59 -71.22 -6.32
CA LYS A 171 -9.60 -70.17 -6.02
C LYS A 171 -8.61 -70.11 -7.18
N VAL A 172 -8.70 -69.00 -7.95
CA VAL A 172 -7.77 -68.72 -9.06
C VAL A 172 -6.74 -67.67 -8.60
N ARG A 173 -5.47 -68.06 -8.65
CA ARG A 173 -4.33 -67.15 -8.35
C ARG A 173 -3.46 -67.01 -9.59
N ALA A 174 -3.23 -65.78 -10.01
CA ALA A 174 -2.23 -65.51 -11.05
C ALA A 174 -0.83 -65.70 -10.45
N VAL A 175 -0.08 -66.64 -10.93
CA VAL A 175 1.31 -66.88 -10.54
C VAL A 175 2.19 -66.23 -11.62
N ALA A 176 2.82 -65.11 -11.27
CA ALA A 176 3.85 -64.50 -12.09
C ALA A 176 5.14 -65.36 -11.97
N GLY A 177 5.41 -66.15 -12.96
CA GLY A 177 6.63 -66.95 -13.08
C GLY A 177 7.03 -66.99 -14.55
N ASP A 178 8.25 -67.37 -14.82
CA ASP A 178 8.95 -67.32 -16.11
C ASP A 178 8.25 -68.03 -17.30
N ASN A 179 7.04 -68.55 -17.06
CA ASN A 179 6.17 -69.11 -18.08
C ASN A 179 4.74 -68.59 -17.90
N SER A 180 4.52 -67.38 -18.28
CA SER A 180 3.29 -66.58 -18.09
C SER A 180 2.06 -67.06 -18.91
N SER A 181 2.08 -68.21 -19.53
CA SER A 181 1.00 -68.69 -20.40
C SER A 181 0.17 -69.85 -19.81
N ARG A 182 0.36 -70.25 -18.55
CA ARG A 182 -0.40 -71.38 -17.95
C ARG A 182 -1.15 -70.95 -16.71
N LEU A 183 -2.46 -70.90 -16.78
CA LEU A 183 -3.38 -70.86 -15.67
C LEU A 183 -3.33 -72.21 -14.94
N ARG A 184 -3.00 -72.21 -13.62
CA ARG A 184 -3.15 -73.39 -12.75
C ARG A 184 -4.38 -73.25 -11.88
N VAL A 185 -5.32 -74.13 -12.03
CA VAL A 185 -6.52 -74.27 -11.18
C VAL A 185 -6.15 -75.27 -10.10
N LYS A 186 -6.37 -74.93 -8.85
CA LYS A 186 -6.25 -75.80 -7.69
C LYS A 186 -7.61 -76.09 -7.12
#